data_6022f6a967aa7685207628402cdc56b9
#
_entry.id   6022f6a967aa7685207628402cdc56b9
#
_cell.length_a   1.000
_cell.length_b   1.000
_cell.length_c   1.000
_cell.angle_alpha   90.00
_cell.angle_beta   90.00
_cell.angle_gamma   90.00
#
_symmetry.space_group_name_H-M   'P 1'
#
loop_
_entity.id
_entity.type
_entity.pdbx_description
1 polymer ?
#
loop_
_entity_poly.entity_id
_entity_poly.type
_entity_poly.pdbx_seq_one_letter_code
_entity_poly.pdbx_strand_id
1 'polypeptide(L)'
;PACLITEPKPMQLAQAALTSLMLLCHACPCLAVPPVLGLPLQCPAGADCPIQNYVDHDTGPGWRDHACGKLSYDGHTGTDFRVADLVAMNAGVNVLAAAAGTVVAIRDGEPDISVRQRGRSALAGKDAGNSVRLRHPDGWETQYSHLKQGSVAVRAGQSLAAGTVLGQVGLSGFTEFPHVDFTVRHLGKTVDPFAPSASLSAT
;
A
#
# COMPACT_ATOMS: atom_id res chain seq x y z
N PRO A 1 -22.19 34.54 -6.27
CA PRO A 1 -22.17 35.49 -5.20
C PRO A 1 -20.75 35.94 -4.89
N ALA A 2 -20.59 37.23 -4.87
CA ALA A 2 -19.33 37.96 -4.96
C ALA A 2 -18.44 37.85 -3.73
N CYS A 3 -17.15 37.77 -3.99
CA CYS A 3 -16.08 37.91 -3.01
C CYS A 3 -15.86 39.41 -2.77
N LEU A 4 -16.07 39.90 -1.53
CA LEU A 4 -15.77 41.25 -1.12
C LEU A 4 -14.31 41.33 -0.67
N ILE A 5 -13.54 42.12 -1.41
CA ILE A 5 -12.16 42.49 -1.09
C ILE A 5 -12.21 43.70 -0.18
N THR A 6 -11.73 43.62 1.06
CA THR A 6 -11.52 44.77 1.95
C THR A 6 -10.03 45.11 1.97
N GLU A 7 -9.74 46.39 1.64
CA GLU A 7 -8.39 46.95 1.69
C GLU A 7 -7.85 47.12 3.12
N PRO A 8 -6.53 46.92 3.35
CA PRO A 8 -5.92 47.17 4.65
C PRO A 8 -5.55 48.63 4.86
N LYS A 9 -5.87 49.16 6.06
CA LYS A 9 -5.44 50.47 6.57
C LYS A 9 -3.92 50.48 6.85
N PRO A 10 -3.24 51.63 6.67
CA PRO A 10 -1.82 51.75 6.99
C PRO A 10 -1.57 51.80 8.49
N MET A 11 -0.56 51.05 8.94
CA MET A 11 -0.13 51.03 10.35
C MET A 11 1.15 51.85 10.52
N GLN A 12 1.13 52.69 11.54
CA GLN A 12 2.20 53.60 11.94
C GLN A 12 3.43 52.82 12.50
N LEU A 13 4.63 53.32 12.15
CA LEU A 13 5.90 52.91 12.72
C LEU A 13 6.02 53.33 14.20
N ALA A 14 6.35 52.41 15.05
CA ALA A 14 6.97 52.70 16.36
C ALA A 14 8.30 51.94 16.47
N GLN A 15 9.34 52.67 16.87
CA GLN A 15 10.72 52.25 16.98
C GLN A 15 11.00 51.44 18.25
N ALA A 16 12.04 50.63 18.16
CA ALA A 16 13.01 50.21 19.17
C ALA A 16 12.69 48.96 20.03
N ALA A 17 13.44 47.91 19.82
CA ALA A 17 14.40 47.41 20.79
C ALA A 17 15.20 46.24 20.19
N LEU A 18 16.53 46.35 20.19
CA LEU A 18 17.46 45.24 19.95
C LEU A 18 17.24 44.17 21.04
N THR A 19 16.79 43.00 20.66
CA THR A 19 16.95 41.80 21.49
C THR A 19 17.28 40.62 20.60
N SER A 20 18.42 40.02 20.90
CA SER A 20 18.93 38.71 20.55
C SER A 20 18.16 37.89 19.50
N LEU A 21 18.68 37.85 18.29
CA LEU A 21 18.24 36.95 17.23
C LEU A 21 18.70 35.53 17.57
N MET A 22 17.93 34.81 18.38
CA MET A 22 18.01 33.35 18.38
C MET A 22 17.52 32.88 17.01
N LEU A 23 18.44 32.34 16.22
CA LEU A 23 18.16 31.63 14.99
C LEU A 23 17.34 30.38 15.38
N LEU A 24 16.01 30.52 15.47
CA LEU A 24 15.12 29.38 15.40
C LEU A 24 15.25 28.82 13.98
N CYS A 25 16.08 27.81 13.84
CA CYS A 25 16.09 26.95 12.67
C CYS A 25 14.70 26.29 12.63
N HIS A 26 13.73 26.94 11.95
CA HIS A 26 12.47 26.31 11.63
C HIS A 26 12.82 25.13 10.72
N ALA A 27 12.78 23.92 11.27
CA ALA A 27 12.81 22.71 10.47
C ALA A 27 11.66 22.83 9.47
N CYS A 28 11.99 23.18 8.23
CA CYS A 28 11.02 23.16 7.13
C CYS A 28 10.40 21.75 7.16
N PRO A 29 9.08 21.58 7.27
CA PRO A 29 8.49 20.26 7.19
C PRO A 29 8.87 19.71 5.82
N CYS A 30 9.81 18.77 5.81
CA CYS A 30 10.15 18.02 4.61
C CYS A 30 8.86 17.27 4.24
N LEU A 31 8.17 17.70 3.19
CA LEU A 31 6.99 16.99 2.70
C LEU A 31 7.44 15.58 2.35
N ALA A 32 6.84 14.59 3.01
CA ALA A 32 7.11 13.19 2.73
C ALA A 32 6.84 12.92 1.25
N VAL A 33 7.87 12.55 0.50
CA VAL A 33 7.73 12.22 -0.91
C VAL A 33 7.28 10.78 -1.04
N PRO A 34 6.14 10.51 -1.72
CA PRO A 34 5.72 9.13 -1.98
C PRO A 34 6.81 8.36 -2.73
N PRO A 35 7.05 7.08 -2.38
CA PRO A 35 7.96 6.26 -3.17
C PRO A 35 7.41 6.05 -4.58
N VAL A 36 8.31 6.04 -5.58
CA VAL A 36 7.94 5.60 -6.93
C VAL A 36 7.75 4.08 -6.88
N LEU A 37 6.53 3.63 -7.15
CA LEU A 37 6.16 2.23 -7.07
C LEU A 37 6.20 1.57 -8.45
N GLY A 38 6.92 0.45 -8.57
CA GLY A 38 6.83 -0.47 -9.70
C GLY A 38 5.70 -1.48 -9.50
N LEU A 39 5.47 -2.32 -10.50
CA LEU A 39 4.52 -3.43 -10.40
C LEU A 39 4.98 -4.42 -9.30
N PRO A 40 4.06 -4.90 -8.44
CA PRO A 40 4.38 -5.81 -7.34
C PRO A 40 4.56 -7.25 -7.79
N LEU A 41 4.43 -7.56 -9.06
CA LEU A 41 4.63 -8.91 -9.59
C LEU A 41 5.28 -8.90 -10.98
N GLN A 42 5.95 -10.02 -11.29
CA GLN A 42 6.56 -10.28 -12.58
C GLN A 42 5.54 -10.99 -13.47
N CYS A 43 4.80 -10.23 -14.27
CA CYS A 43 3.88 -10.80 -15.23
C CYS A 43 4.63 -11.62 -16.28
N PRO A 44 4.22 -12.86 -16.59
CA PRO A 44 4.80 -13.63 -17.68
C PRO A 44 4.66 -12.90 -19.01
N ALA A 45 5.64 -13.03 -19.90
CA ALA A 45 5.60 -12.41 -21.22
C ALA A 45 4.36 -12.87 -21.98
N GLY A 46 3.58 -11.90 -22.50
CA GLY A 46 2.34 -12.18 -23.23
C GLY A 46 1.14 -12.59 -22.37
N ALA A 47 1.27 -12.56 -21.02
CA ALA A 47 0.16 -12.79 -20.11
C ALA A 47 -0.27 -11.48 -19.43
N ASP A 48 -1.57 -11.32 -19.26
CA ASP A 48 -2.14 -10.23 -18.48
C ASP A 48 -2.09 -10.57 -16.98
N CYS A 49 -1.67 -9.59 -16.17
CA CYS A 49 -1.85 -9.63 -14.71
C CYS A 49 -2.86 -8.53 -14.34
N PRO A 50 -4.15 -8.76 -14.59
CA PRO A 50 -5.14 -7.74 -14.40
C PRO A 50 -5.31 -7.40 -12.91
N ILE A 51 -5.67 -6.15 -12.65
CA ILE A 51 -6.17 -5.74 -11.35
C ILE A 51 -7.63 -6.20 -11.26
N GLN A 52 -7.93 -6.98 -10.25
CA GLN A 52 -9.29 -7.46 -9.99
C GLN A 52 -10.04 -6.53 -9.06
N ASN A 53 -9.39 -6.02 -8.01
CA ASN A 53 -9.98 -5.08 -7.08
C ASN A 53 -8.97 -3.97 -6.74
N TYR A 54 -9.49 -2.77 -6.57
CA TYR A 54 -8.76 -1.59 -6.08
C TYR A 54 -9.13 -1.30 -4.61
N VAL A 55 -8.45 -0.35 -4.00
CA VAL A 55 -8.82 0.16 -2.66
C VAL A 55 -10.26 0.69 -2.69
N ASP A 56 -10.99 0.44 -1.61
CA ASP A 56 -12.35 0.96 -1.44
C ASP A 56 -12.31 2.44 -1.02
N HIS A 57 -13.00 3.29 -1.78
CA HIS A 57 -13.19 4.72 -1.54
C HIS A 57 -14.59 5.07 -0.99
N ASP A 58 -15.44 4.07 -0.71
CA ASP A 58 -16.69 4.28 0.00
C ASP A 58 -16.45 4.17 1.51
N THR A 59 -16.87 5.16 2.26
CA THR A 59 -16.76 5.14 3.73
C THR A 59 -17.98 4.54 4.44
N GLY A 60 -18.99 4.15 3.66
CA GLY A 60 -20.22 3.50 4.12
C GLY A 60 -20.18 1.99 3.89
N PRO A 61 -21.34 1.32 3.92
CA PRO A 61 -21.42 -0.14 3.74
C PRO A 61 -21.43 -0.58 2.26
N GLY A 62 -21.16 0.34 1.35
CA GLY A 62 -21.00 0.07 -0.07
C GLY A 62 -19.51 -0.06 -0.43
N TRP A 63 -19.21 -0.04 -1.73
CA TRP A 63 -17.85 0.04 -2.23
C TRP A 63 -17.79 0.73 -3.58
N ARG A 64 -16.68 1.37 -3.85
CA ARG A 64 -16.31 1.96 -5.14
C ARG A 64 -14.80 2.09 -5.25
N ASP A 65 -14.29 1.90 -6.44
CA ASP A 65 -12.88 2.17 -6.74
C ASP A 65 -12.59 3.67 -6.95
N HIS A 66 -11.33 4.02 -7.15
CA HIS A 66 -10.87 5.40 -7.36
C HIS A 66 -11.48 6.08 -8.60
N ALA A 67 -11.96 5.33 -9.58
CA ALA A 67 -12.64 5.82 -10.79
C ALA A 67 -14.16 5.82 -10.66
N CYS A 68 -14.70 5.66 -9.43
CA CYS A 68 -16.13 5.53 -9.12
C CYS A 68 -16.77 4.26 -9.72
N GLY A 69 -15.99 3.28 -10.14
CA GLY A 69 -16.42 1.97 -10.61
C GLY A 69 -16.70 0.99 -9.46
N LYS A 70 -16.92 -0.27 -9.82
CA LYS A 70 -17.27 -1.35 -8.90
C LYS A 70 -16.18 -2.42 -8.74
N LEU A 71 -14.96 -2.14 -9.18
CA LEU A 71 -13.82 -3.04 -9.00
C LEU A 71 -13.21 -2.87 -7.60
N SER A 72 -14.00 -3.17 -6.57
CA SER A 72 -13.62 -3.19 -5.16
C SER A 72 -14.63 -3.99 -4.36
N TYR A 73 -14.46 -4.09 -3.05
CA TYR A 73 -15.44 -4.60 -2.08
C TYR A 73 -15.34 -3.81 -0.77
N ASP A 74 -16.40 -3.85 0.05
CA ASP A 74 -16.50 -3.08 1.30
C ASP A 74 -15.29 -3.30 2.21
N GLY A 75 -14.61 -2.20 2.53
CA GLY A 75 -13.43 -2.16 3.40
C GLY A 75 -12.15 -2.68 2.78
N HIS A 76 -12.04 -2.86 1.44
CA HIS A 76 -10.80 -3.30 0.82
C HIS A 76 -9.70 -2.24 0.91
N THR A 77 -8.55 -2.62 1.44
CA THR A 77 -7.42 -1.70 1.71
C THR A 77 -6.22 -1.90 0.78
N GLY A 78 -6.30 -2.81 -0.18
CA GLY A 78 -5.21 -3.13 -1.11
C GLY A 78 -5.61 -3.01 -2.57
N THR A 79 -4.70 -3.44 -3.42
CA THR A 79 -4.93 -3.65 -4.85
C THR A 79 -4.63 -5.10 -5.17
N ASP A 80 -5.61 -5.83 -5.69
CA ASP A 80 -5.51 -7.25 -6.01
C ASP A 80 -5.00 -7.46 -7.44
N PHE A 81 -3.73 -7.82 -7.57
CA PHE A 81 -3.14 -8.23 -8.84
C PHE A 81 -3.27 -9.74 -8.99
N ARG A 82 -4.20 -10.19 -9.83
CA ARG A 82 -4.48 -11.62 -9.99
C ARG A 82 -3.62 -12.27 -11.08
N VAL A 83 -3.39 -13.56 -10.92
CA VAL A 83 -2.94 -14.45 -11.99
C VAL A 83 -4.14 -15.21 -12.57
N ALA A 84 -3.98 -15.79 -13.77
CA ALA A 84 -5.09 -16.36 -14.52
C ALA A 84 -5.85 -17.44 -13.74
N ASP A 85 -5.11 -18.40 -13.14
CA ASP A 85 -5.67 -19.57 -12.47
C ASP A 85 -4.63 -20.27 -11.57
N LEU A 86 -5.00 -21.41 -11.01
CA LEU A 86 -4.12 -22.25 -10.19
C LEU A 86 -2.95 -22.85 -10.99
N VAL A 87 -3.09 -23.05 -12.31
CA VAL A 87 -2.00 -23.55 -13.15
C VAL A 87 -0.91 -22.51 -13.25
N ALA A 88 -1.28 -21.24 -13.52
CA ALA A 88 -0.36 -20.12 -13.54
C ALA A 88 0.31 -19.89 -12.17
N MET A 89 -0.46 -19.97 -11.06
CA MET A 89 0.08 -19.91 -9.71
C MET A 89 1.11 -21.02 -9.45
N ASN A 90 0.80 -22.26 -9.84
CA ASN A 90 1.68 -23.41 -9.62
C ASN A 90 2.94 -23.35 -10.49
N ALA A 91 2.86 -22.79 -11.68
CA ALA A 91 4.01 -22.52 -12.53
C ALA A 91 4.99 -21.50 -11.91
N GLY A 92 4.50 -20.70 -10.97
CA GLY A 92 5.28 -19.73 -10.21
C GLY A 92 5.30 -18.35 -10.87
N VAL A 93 4.65 -17.37 -10.23
CA VAL A 93 4.71 -15.95 -10.61
C VAL A 93 5.37 -15.19 -9.47
N ASN A 94 6.51 -14.56 -9.73
CA ASN A 94 7.28 -13.86 -8.72
C ASN A 94 6.57 -12.58 -8.27
N VAL A 95 6.52 -12.38 -6.94
CA VAL A 95 6.13 -11.14 -6.31
C VAL A 95 7.39 -10.31 -6.05
N LEU A 96 7.35 -9.04 -6.44
CA LEU A 96 8.50 -8.14 -6.46
C LEU A 96 8.32 -6.99 -5.47
N ALA A 97 9.42 -6.54 -4.88
CA ALA A 97 9.44 -5.30 -4.12
C ALA A 97 9.12 -4.13 -5.05
N ALA A 98 7.98 -3.47 -4.86
CA ALA A 98 7.55 -2.34 -5.68
C ALA A 98 8.46 -1.10 -5.55
N ALA A 99 9.14 -0.96 -4.42
CA ALA A 99 10.15 0.08 -4.17
C ALA A 99 11.28 -0.47 -3.29
N ALA A 100 12.43 0.22 -3.28
CA ALA A 100 13.50 -0.09 -2.33
C ALA A 100 13.03 0.13 -0.89
N GLY A 101 13.44 -0.75 0.04
CA GLY A 101 13.00 -0.66 1.43
C GLY A 101 13.66 -1.70 2.33
N THR A 102 13.25 -1.71 3.59
CA THR A 102 13.70 -2.69 4.59
C THR A 102 12.55 -3.60 4.98
N VAL A 103 12.77 -4.90 4.99
CA VAL A 103 11.79 -5.89 5.45
C VAL A 103 11.54 -5.71 6.95
N VAL A 104 10.31 -5.39 7.33
CA VAL A 104 9.95 -5.19 8.75
C VAL A 104 9.13 -6.34 9.32
N ALA A 105 8.43 -7.10 8.47
CA ALA A 105 7.70 -8.28 8.90
C ALA A 105 7.60 -9.30 7.77
N ILE A 106 7.59 -10.57 8.14
CA ILE A 106 7.29 -11.70 7.26
C ILE A 106 6.36 -12.67 7.97
N ARG A 107 5.55 -13.37 7.19
CA ARG A 107 4.86 -14.60 7.58
C ARG A 107 5.00 -15.59 6.44
N ASP A 108 5.29 -16.86 6.78
CA ASP A 108 5.29 -17.97 5.86
C ASP A 108 4.76 -19.23 6.56
N GLY A 109 4.38 -20.26 5.79
CA GLY A 109 3.89 -21.52 6.31
C GLY A 109 2.36 -21.69 6.32
N GLU A 110 1.56 -20.62 6.03
CA GLU A 110 0.11 -20.79 5.82
C GLU A 110 -0.16 -21.53 4.51
N PRO A 111 -1.07 -22.55 4.51
CA PRO A 111 -1.32 -23.34 3.32
C PRO A 111 -2.08 -22.57 2.23
N ASP A 112 -1.79 -22.92 0.97
CA ASP A 112 -2.48 -22.39 -0.22
C ASP A 112 -3.83 -23.09 -0.40
N ILE A 113 -4.78 -22.80 0.47
CA ILE A 113 -6.14 -23.36 0.48
C ILE A 113 -7.14 -22.23 0.49
N SER A 114 -8.02 -22.19 -0.53
CA SER A 114 -9.09 -21.21 -0.62
C SER A 114 -9.90 -21.14 0.67
N VAL A 115 -10.27 -19.93 1.08
CA VAL A 115 -11.12 -19.70 2.26
C VAL A 115 -12.48 -20.40 2.15
N ARG A 116 -12.99 -20.65 0.92
CA ARG A 116 -14.20 -21.44 0.70
C ARG A 116 -14.08 -22.89 1.19
N GLN A 117 -12.88 -23.45 1.09
CA GLN A 117 -12.60 -24.81 1.57
C GLN A 117 -12.16 -24.83 3.04
N ARG A 118 -11.31 -23.86 3.42
CA ARG A 118 -10.72 -23.79 4.76
C ARG A 118 -11.70 -23.27 5.83
N GLY A 119 -12.59 -22.37 5.44
CA GLY A 119 -13.47 -21.62 6.34
C GLY A 119 -12.75 -20.46 7.04
N ARG A 120 -13.47 -19.34 7.25
CA ARG A 120 -12.93 -18.12 7.85
C ARG A 120 -12.42 -18.32 9.29
N SER A 121 -13.09 -19.14 10.08
CA SER A 121 -12.72 -19.41 11.48
C SER A 121 -11.33 -20.06 11.62
N ALA A 122 -10.87 -20.79 10.60
CA ALA A 122 -9.55 -21.43 10.61
C ALA A 122 -8.39 -20.45 10.34
N LEU A 123 -8.69 -19.21 9.97
CA LEU A 123 -7.65 -18.20 9.70
C LEU A 123 -7.13 -17.54 10.98
N ALA A 124 -7.95 -17.38 12.02
CA ALA A 124 -7.55 -16.87 13.34
C ALA A 124 -6.69 -15.58 13.28
N GLY A 125 -7.13 -14.57 12.51
CA GLY A 125 -6.39 -13.30 12.32
C GLY A 125 -5.21 -13.39 11.36
N LYS A 126 -5.14 -14.44 10.54
CA LYS A 126 -4.14 -14.60 9.50
C LYS A 126 -4.70 -14.28 8.11
N ASP A 127 -5.58 -13.29 8.01
CA ASP A 127 -6.28 -12.94 6.77
C ASP A 127 -5.31 -12.64 5.63
N ALA A 128 -4.18 -11.96 5.88
CA ALA A 128 -3.14 -11.72 4.89
C ALA A 128 -2.36 -12.97 4.41
N GLY A 129 -2.59 -14.14 5.03
CA GLY A 129 -1.84 -15.36 4.71
C GLY A 129 -0.33 -15.20 4.88
N ASN A 130 0.44 -15.81 4.00
CA ASN A 130 1.89 -15.57 3.90
C ASN A 130 2.11 -14.19 3.32
N SER A 131 3.02 -13.42 3.91
CA SER A 131 3.14 -12.01 3.58
C SER A 131 4.54 -11.45 3.87
N VAL A 132 4.89 -10.41 3.14
CA VAL A 132 6.08 -9.57 3.39
C VAL A 132 5.62 -8.13 3.55
N ARG A 133 6.18 -7.41 4.53
CA ARG A 133 5.98 -5.96 4.69
C ARG A 133 7.32 -5.26 4.66
N LEU A 134 7.39 -4.22 3.82
CA LEU A 134 8.55 -3.35 3.66
C LEU A 134 8.26 -1.98 4.26
N ARG A 135 9.27 -1.40 4.88
CA ARG A 135 9.30 0.01 5.27
C ARG A 135 10.17 0.78 4.30
N HIS A 136 9.68 1.94 3.89
CA HIS A 136 10.35 2.93 3.05
C HIS A 136 10.62 4.20 3.87
N PRO A 137 11.35 5.19 3.32
CA PRO A 137 11.53 6.49 3.96
C PRO A 137 10.19 7.17 4.32
N ASP A 138 10.24 8.13 5.23
CA ASP A 138 9.14 9.05 5.57
C ASP A 138 7.84 8.36 6.01
N GLY A 139 7.93 7.18 6.63
CA GLY A 139 6.77 6.49 7.19
C GLY A 139 5.90 5.74 6.16
N TRP A 140 6.39 5.56 4.94
CA TRP A 140 5.75 4.71 3.94
C TRP A 140 5.98 3.23 4.21
N GLU A 141 4.99 2.42 3.96
CA GLU A 141 5.07 0.96 4.02
C GLU A 141 4.32 0.33 2.84
N THR A 142 4.84 -0.81 2.36
CA THR A 142 4.13 -1.69 1.41
C THR A 142 4.01 -3.08 2.01
N GLN A 143 2.87 -3.74 1.75
CA GLN A 143 2.62 -5.11 2.17
C GLN A 143 2.17 -5.93 0.96
N TYR A 144 2.66 -7.17 0.90
CA TYR A 144 2.40 -8.15 -0.15
C TYR A 144 1.83 -9.38 0.53
N SER A 145 0.53 -9.63 0.33
CA SER A 145 -0.23 -10.66 1.02
C SER A 145 -0.59 -11.82 0.08
N HIS A 146 -1.06 -12.92 0.65
CA HIS A 146 -1.49 -14.15 -0.03
C HIS A 146 -0.37 -14.88 -0.79
N LEU A 147 0.89 -14.73 -0.34
CA LEU A 147 2.03 -15.40 -0.95
C LEU A 147 1.92 -16.94 -0.83
N LYS A 148 2.55 -17.65 -1.75
CA LYS A 148 2.62 -19.10 -1.78
C LYS A 148 3.36 -19.65 -0.58
N GLN A 149 2.85 -20.72 0.01
CA GLN A 149 3.48 -21.40 1.13
C GLN A 149 4.92 -21.81 0.82
N GLY A 150 5.85 -21.46 1.71
CA GLY A 150 7.28 -21.80 1.58
C GLY A 150 8.01 -20.98 0.51
N SER A 151 7.39 -19.93 -0.07
CA SER A 151 8.01 -19.14 -1.15
C SER A 151 8.68 -17.86 -0.68
N VAL A 152 8.51 -17.44 0.57
CA VAL A 152 9.11 -16.18 1.05
C VAL A 152 10.63 -16.27 0.99
N ALA A 153 11.23 -15.41 0.14
CA ALA A 153 12.65 -15.45 -0.21
C ALA A 153 13.51 -14.45 0.58
N VAL A 154 12.90 -13.68 1.48
CA VAL A 154 13.56 -12.61 2.23
C VAL A 154 13.41 -12.79 3.73
N ARG A 155 14.18 -12.04 4.54
CA ARG A 155 14.13 -12.10 6.01
C ARG A 155 13.96 -10.71 6.61
N ALA A 156 13.38 -10.64 7.81
CA ALA A 156 13.25 -9.39 8.56
C ALA A 156 14.61 -8.72 8.77
N GLY A 157 14.64 -7.39 8.66
CA GLY A 157 15.84 -6.56 8.73
C GLY A 157 16.64 -6.46 7.43
N GLN A 158 16.29 -7.21 6.38
CA GLN A 158 16.98 -7.14 5.09
C GLN A 158 16.60 -5.88 4.33
N SER A 159 17.62 -5.12 3.84
CA SER A 159 17.42 -4.01 2.90
C SER A 159 17.38 -4.55 1.47
N LEU A 160 16.41 -4.09 0.70
CA LEU A 160 16.10 -4.57 -0.65
C LEU A 160 16.08 -3.41 -1.64
N ALA A 161 16.54 -3.69 -2.86
CA ALA A 161 16.28 -2.82 -4.01
C ALA A 161 14.86 -3.06 -4.56
N ALA A 162 14.30 -2.08 -5.27
CA ALA A 162 13.10 -2.29 -6.07
C ALA A 162 13.32 -3.44 -7.08
N GLY A 163 12.28 -4.23 -7.34
CA GLY A 163 12.34 -5.40 -8.22
C GLY A 163 12.93 -6.67 -7.58
N THR A 164 13.39 -6.63 -6.32
CA THR A 164 13.84 -7.84 -5.62
C THR A 164 12.67 -8.81 -5.43
N VAL A 165 12.90 -10.10 -5.70
CA VAL A 165 11.89 -11.16 -5.50
C VAL A 165 11.65 -11.33 -3.99
N LEU A 166 10.38 -11.22 -3.59
CA LEU A 166 9.90 -11.38 -2.20
C LEU A 166 9.39 -12.80 -1.94
N GLY A 167 8.84 -13.45 -2.96
CA GLY A 167 8.19 -14.74 -2.92
C GLY A 167 7.42 -14.98 -4.21
N GLN A 168 6.42 -15.86 -4.17
CA GLN A 168 5.54 -16.16 -5.32
C GLN A 168 4.08 -15.90 -4.96
N VAL A 169 3.25 -15.61 -5.98
CA VAL A 169 1.80 -15.53 -5.84
C VAL A 169 1.26 -16.86 -5.34
N GLY A 170 0.39 -16.80 -4.34
CA GLY A 170 -0.22 -17.98 -3.71
C GLY A 170 -1.73 -17.85 -3.53
N LEU A 171 -2.24 -18.65 -2.59
CA LEU A 171 -3.65 -18.75 -2.23
C LEU A 171 -3.82 -18.83 -0.70
N SER A 172 -2.88 -18.33 0.07
CA SER A 172 -2.88 -18.41 1.52
C SER A 172 -3.71 -17.27 2.15
N GLY A 173 -4.33 -17.53 3.30
CA GLY A 173 -5.12 -16.53 4.03
C GLY A 173 -6.57 -16.40 3.58
N PHE A 174 -7.14 -15.20 3.72
CA PHE A 174 -8.55 -14.92 3.38
C PHE A 174 -8.68 -14.57 1.89
N THR A 175 -8.57 -15.55 1.04
CA THR A 175 -8.70 -15.39 -0.41
C THR A 175 -9.38 -16.60 -1.06
N GLU A 176 -10.03 -16.39 -2.20
CA GLU A 176 -10.74 -17.40 -2.98
C GLU A 176 -10.03 -17.74 -4.30
N PHE A 177 -9.13 -16.88 -4.76
CA PHE A 177 -8.42 -17.01 -6.05
C PHE A 177 -6.96 -16.56 -5.91
N PRO A 178 -6.05 -17.06 -6.76
CA PRO A 178 -4.63 -16.72 -6.66
C PRO A 178 -4.37 -15.29 -7.13
N HIS A 179 -3.80 -14.48 -6.21
CA HIS A 179 -3.42 -13.09 -6.45
C HIS A 179 -2.37 -12.64 -5.42
N VAL A 180 -1.80 -11.47 -5.63
CA VAL A 180 -1.14 -10.70 -4.58
C VAL A 180 -2.02 -9.51 -4.21
N ASP A 181 -2.40 -9.40 -2.93
CA ASP A 181 -2.98 -8.17 -2.38
C ASP A 181 -1.82 -7.25 -2.00
N PHE A 182 -1.74 -6.13 -2.72
CA PHE A 182 -0.72 -5.11 -2.56
C PHE A 182 -1.29 -3.91 -1.81
N THR A 183 -0.93 -3.76 -0.55
CA THR A 183 -1.38 -2.63 0.29
C THR A 183 -0.25 -1.60 0.44
N VAL A 184 -0.56 -0.32 0.22
CA VAL A 184 0.33 0.82 0.52
C VAL A 184 -0.19 1.57 1.72
N ARG A 185 0.72 1.98 2.63
CA ARG A 185 0.37 2.79 3.81
C ARG A 185 1.34 3.96 3.97
N HIS A 186 0.83 5.07 4.45
CA HIS A 186 1.62 6.19 4.93
C HIS A 186 1.23 6.51 6.37
N LEU A 187 2.19 6.48 7.29
CA LEU A 187 1.96 6.67 8.74
C LEU A 187 0.81 5.80 9.28
N GLY A 188 0.74 4.54 8.82
CA GLY A 188 -0.27 3.57 9.22
C GLY A 188 -1.62 3.67 8.52
N LYS A 189 -1.88 4.73 7.74
CA LYS A 189 -3.12 4.90 6.96
C LYS A 189 -2.97 4.31 5.57
N THR A 190 -4.01 3.64 5.09
CA THR A 190 -4.08 3.13 3.71
C THR A 190 -4.01 4.29 2.71
N VAL A 191 -3.22 4.10 1.67
CA VAL A 191 -3.11 5.00 0.52
C VAL A 191 -3.38 4.19 -0.73
N ASP A 192 -4.30 4.67 -1.57
CA ASP A 192 -4.51 4.10 -2.89
C ASP A 192 -3.38 4.56 -3.83
N PRO A 193 -2.54 3.66 -4.37
CA PRO A 193 -1.47 4.05 -5.29
C PRO A 193 -1.98 4.64 -6.61
N PHE A 194 -3.25 4.44 -6.96
CA PHE A 194 -3.90 5.00 -8.16
C PHE A 194 -4.56 6.36 -7.90
N ALA A 195 -4.83 6.71 -6.64
CA ALA A 195 -5.40 7.99 -6.23
C ALA A 195 -4.78 8.50 -4.92
N PRO A 196 -3.45 8.70 -4.84
CA PRO A 196 -2.77 9.01 -3.58
C PRO A 196 -3.24 10.32 -2.94
N SER A 197 -3.58 11.33 -3.73
CA SER A 197 -4.07 12.62 -3.22
C SER A 197 -5.43 12.52 -2.55
N ALA A 198 -6.34 11.68 -3.04
CA ALA A 198 -7.64 11.45 -2.42
C ALA A 198 -7.49 10.77 -1.05
N SER A 199 -6.58 9.82 -0.92
CA SER A 199 -6.31 9.10 0.33
C SER A 199 -5.61 9.96 1.38
N LEU A 200 -4.74 10.90 0.97
CA LEU A 200 -3.99 11.77 1.87
C LEU A 200 -4.79 12.99 2.35
N SER A 201 -5.81 13.41 1.61
CA SER A 201 -6.67 14.55 1.96
C SER A 201 -7.83 14.20 2.89
N ALA A 202 -8.11 12.92 3.15
CA ALA A 202 -9.16 12.45 4.05
C ALA A 202 -8.74 12.43 5.54
N THR A 203 -7.71 13.18 5.91
CA THR A 203 -7.17 13.38 7.27
C THR A 203 -7.32 14.85 7.71
#